data_4b286dbb469afbac807fe0d041f2c40c
#
_entry.id   4b286dbb469afbac807fe0d041f2c40c
#
_cell.length_a   1.000
_cell.length_b   1.000
_cell.length_c   1.000
_cell.angle_alpha   90.00
_cell.angle_beta   90.00
_cell.angle_gamma   90.00
#
_symmetry.space_group_name_H-M   'P 1'
#
loop_
_entity.id
_entity.type
_entity.pdbx_description
1 polymer ?
#
loop_
_entity_poly.entity_id
_entity_poly.type
_entity_poly.pdbx_seq_one_letter_code
_entity_poly.pdbx_strand_id
1 'polypeptide(L)'
;MRKITATLKGDGPILRAVMHYLVTNAGMEVVGESSDSLDLLCSIDRLRPEVVFLWASDGLKEPGIVSHLLQEFPHLKVVVVSPNHFTISDVGARSRQSLDLSMESIRASVVESLAQ
;
A
#
# COMPACT_ATOMS: atom_id res chain seq x y z
N MET A 1 21.82 -2.31 0.17
CA MET A 1 20.54 -1.94 0.78
C MET A 1 19.40 -2.44 -0.08
N ARG A 2 18.50 -3.20 0.51
CA ARG A 2 17.38 -3.79 -0.23
C ARG A 2 16.32 -2.72 -0.52
N LYS A 3 15.84 -2.70 -1.76
CA LYS A 3 14.74 -1.81 -2.13
C LYS A 3 13.40 -2.48 -1.82
N ILE A 4 12.46 -1.71 -1.32
CA ILE A 4 11.10 -2.16 -1.10
C ILE A 4 10.35 -1.98 -2.42
N THR A 5 9.84 -3.09 -2.98
CA THR A 5 9.09 -3.01 -4.24
C THR A 5 7.61 -2.78 -3.96
N ALA A 6 6.99 -1.90 -4.72
CA ALA A 6 5.61 -1.49 -4.50
C ALA A 6 4.85 -1.35 -5.81
N THR A 7 3.55 -1.64 -5.75
CA THR A 7 2.60 -1.27 -6.81
C THR A 7 1.54 -0.37 -6.20
N LEU A 8 0.82 0.35 -7.06
CA LEU A 8 -0.25 1.21 -6.60
C LEU A 8 -1.45 1.15 -7.53
N LYS A 9 -2.63 1.38 -6.97
CA LYS A 9 -3.88 1.48 -7.70
C LYS A 9 -4.62 2.72 -7.24
N GLY A 10 -5.05 3.50 -8.20
CA GLY A 10 -5.78 4.73 -7.95
C GLY A 10 -4.98 5.95 -8.33
N ASP A 11 -5.64 7.09 -8.32
CA ASP A 11 -5.04 8.36 -8.70
C ASP A 11 -5.58 9.46 -7.80
N GLY A 12 -4.67 10.12 -7.10
CA GLY A 12 -5.02 11.23 -6.25
C GLY A 12 -3.77 11.93 -5.77
N PRO A 13 -3.84 13.25 -5.53
CA PRO A 13 -2.65 14.01 -5.12
C PRO A 13 -2.06 13.53 -3.80
N ILE A 14 -2.90 13.07 -2.87
CA ILE A 14 -2.41 12.56 -1.59
C ILE A 14 -1.64 11.26 -1.80
N LEU A 15 -2.18 10.34 -2.59
CA LEU A 15 -1.51 9.07 -2.88
C LEU A 15 -0.17 9.32 -3.57
N ARG A 16 -0.14 10.21 -4.56
CA ARG A 16 1.10 10.52 -5.28
C ARG A 16 2.13 11.17 -4.38
N ALA A 17 1.72 12.02 -3.47
CA ALA A 17 2.62 12.63 -2.50
C ALA A 17 3.21 11.59 -1.55
N VAL A 18 2.40 10.64 -1.08
CA VAL A 18 2.86 9.53 -0.24
C VAL A 18 3.89 8.69 -0.99
N MET A 19 3.59 8.32 -2.24
CA MET A 19 4.50 7.50 -3.04
C MET A 19 5.83 8.21 -3.27
N HIS A 20 5.78 9.49 -3.62
CA HIS A 20 6.99 10.28 -3.84
C HIS A 20 7.86 10.34 -2.58
N TYR A 21 7.25 10.58 -1.44
CA TYR A 21 7.95 10.63 -0.16
C TYR A 21 8.62 9.28 0.16
N LEU A 22 7.91 8.18 -0.02
CA LEU A 22 8.45 6.85 0.30
C LEU A 22 9.57 6.44 -0.66
N VAL A 23 9.47 6.79 -1.93
CA VAL A 23 10.55 6.54 -2.89
C VAL A 23 11.81 7.28 -2.46
N THR A 24 11.66 8.53 -2.02
CA THR A 24 12.79 9.38 -1.65
C THR A 24 13.39 8.97 -0.29
N ASN A 25 12.56 8.64 0.69
CA ASN A 25 12.99 8.54 2.09
C ASN A 25 13.01 7.12 2.66
N ALA A 26 12.38 6.14 2.01
CA ALA A 26 12.30 4.77 2.51
C ALA A 26 12.94 3.75 1.58
N GLY A 27 13.57 4.19 0.51
CA GLY A 27 14.20 3.28 -0.45
C GLY A 27 13.20 2.43 -1.21
N MET A 28 12.01 2.96 -1.47
CA MET A 28 10.96 2.24 -2.15
C MET A 28 11.06 2.42 -3.66
N GLU A 29 10.76 1.36 -4.40
CA GLU A 29 10.70 1.40 -5.86
C GLU A 29 9.29 1.04 -6.31
N VAL A 30 8.65 1.92 -7.07
CA VAL A 30 7.33 1.66 -7.66
C VAL A 30 7.54 0.87 -8.94
N VAL A 31 7.13 -0.40 -8.93
CA VAL A 31 7.34 -1.30 -10.07
C VAL A 31 6.10 -1.43 -10.96
N GLY A 32 4.96 -0.88 -10.53
CA GLY A 32 3.75 -0.92 -11.34
C GLY A 32 2.67 0.02 -10.83
N GLU A 33 1.83 0.49 -11.75
CA GLU A 33 0.65 1.28 -11.47
C GLU A 33 -0.52 0.66 -12.22
N SER A 34 -1.67 0.57 -11.56
CA SER A 34 -2.85 -0.06 -12.14
C SER A 34 -4.06 0.85 -12.04
N SER A 35 -4.93 0.81 -13.04
CA SER A 35 -6.14 1.62 -13.07
C SER A 35 -7.37 0.87 -12.57
N ASP A 36 -7.36 -0.46 -12.60
CA ASP A 36 -8.47 -1.27 -12.12
C ASP A 36 -7.99 -2.49 -11.36
N SER A 37 -8.94 -3.20 -10.73
CA SER A 37 -8.62 -4.34 -9.86
C SER A 37 -8.03 -5.51 -10.60
N LEU A 38 -8.52 -5.80 -11.81
CA LEU A 38 -8.01 -6.92 -12.58
C LEU A 38 -6.57 -6.68 -13.02
N ASP A 39 -6.27 -5.49 -13.50
CA ASP A 39 -4.92 -5.09 -13.88
C ASP A 39 -3.98 -5.17 -12.68
N LEU A 40 -4.46 -4.74 -11.51
CA LEU A 40 -3.68 -4.82 -10.27
C LEU A 40 -3.34 -6.26 -9.92
N LEU A 41 -4.31 -7.17 -9.99
CA LEU A 41 -4.06 -8.59 -9.68
C LEU A 41 -3.04 -9.21 -10.63
N CYS A 42 -3.14 -8.90 -11.92
CA CYS A 42 -2.18 -9.38 -12.91
C CYS A 42 -0.78 -8.82 -12.66
N SER A 43 -0.68 -7.56 -12.30
CA SER A 43 0.59 -6.91 -12.01
C SER A 43 1.26 -7.50 -10.78
N ILE A 44 0.49 -7.77 -9.73
CA ILE A 44 1.02 -8.35 -8.50
C ILE A 44 1.53 -9.77 -8.78
N ASP A 45 0.78 -10.56 -9.53
CA ASP A 45 1.19 -11.92 -9.87
C ASP A 45 2.49 -11.93 -10.67
N ARG A 46 2.65 -11.00 -11.59
CA ARG A 46 3.84 -10.90 -12.44
C ARG A 46 5.03 -10.28 -11.74
N LEU A 47 4.82 -9.18 -11.01
CA LEU A 47 5.89 -8.37 -10.45
C LEU A 47 6.27 -8.73 -9.02
N ARG A 48 5.38 -9.40 -8.30
CA ARG A 48 5.59 -9.83 -6.91
C ARG A 48 6.09 -8.71 -5.99
N PRO A 49 5.37 -7.58 -5.90
CA PRO A 49 5.78 -6.51 -5.01
C PRO A 49 5.62 -6.91 -3.55
N GLU A 50 6.31 -6.21 -2.67
CA GLU A 50 6.20 -6.44 -1.23
C GLU A 50 5.01 -5.70 -0.62
N VAL A 51 4.64 -4.57 -1.23
CA VAL A 51 3.55 -3.73 -0.71
C VAL A 51 2.71 -3.20 -1.87
N VAL A 52 1.41 -3.06 -1.62
CA VAL A 52 0.47 -2.45 -2.56
C VAL A 52 -0.20 -1.27 -1.88
N PHE A 53 -0.25 -0.15 -2.58
CA PHE A 53 -0.92 1.06 -2.12
C PHE A 53 -2.23 1.22 -2.88
N LEU A 54 -3.32 1.41 -2.15
CA LEU A 54 -4.65 1.62 -2.71
C LEU A 54 -5.18 2.97 -2.26
N TRP A 55 -5.79 3.70 -3.19
CA TRP A 55 -6.48 4.95 -2.86
C TRP A 55 -7.94 4.68 -2.57
N ALA A 56 -8.41 5.14 -1.42
CA ALA A 56 -9.82 5.04 -1.02
C ALA A 56 -10.36 6.43 -0.74
N SER A 57 -11.01 7.03 -1.73
CA SER A 57 -11.52 8.40 -1.63
C SER A 57 -12.60 8.56 -0.56
N ASP A 58 -13.36 7.50 -0.30
CA ASP A 58 -14.41 7.47 0.70
C ASP A 58 -13.85 7.53 2.14
N GLY A 59 -12.78 6.80 2.40
CA GLY A 59 -12.15 6.79 3.72
C GLY A 59 -12.92 6.03 4.80
N LEU A 60 -14.15 5.61 4.52
CA LEU A 60 -15.01 4.96 5.50
C LEU A 60 -15.01 3.44 5.39
N LYS A 61 -14.71 2.92 4.22
CA LYS A 61 -14.73 1.48 3.99
C LYS A 61 -13.41 1.01 3.43
N GLU A 62 -12.94 -0.10 3.96
CA GLU A 62 -11.82 -0.81 3.35
C GLU A 62 -12.29 -1.38 2.01
N PRO A 63 -11.54 -1.15 0.91
CA PRO A 63 -11.90 -1.73 -0.38
C PRO A 63 -11.98 -3.25 -0.29
N GLY A 64 -13.02 -3.84 -0.90
CA GLY A 64 -13.22 -5.29 -0.90
C GLY A 64 -12.06 -6.07 -1.48
N ILE A 65 -11.29 -5.44 -2.35
CA ILE A 65 -10.12 -6.07 -2.96
C ILE A 65 -9.03 -6.41 -1.93
N VAL A 66 -9.00 -5.73 -0.77
CA VAL A 66 -7.97 -5.99 0.25
C VAL A 66 -8.02 -7.44 0.72
N SER A 67 -9.21 -7.93 1.08
CA SER A 67 -9.37 -9.32 1.51
C SER A 67 -8.94 -10.30 0.43
N HIS A 68 -9.32 -10.02 -0.82
CA HIS A 68 -8.96 -10.86 -1.95
C HIS A 68 -7.44 -10.89 -2.16
N LEU A 69 -6.79 -9.74 -2.08
CA LEU A 69 -5.33 -9.66 -2.23
C LEU A 69 -4.60 -10.43 -1.14
N LEU A 70 -5.06 -10.35 0.09
CA LEU A 70 -4.42 -11.04 1.20
C LEU A 70 -4.60 -12.55 1.10
N GLN A 71 -5.73 -13.03 0.55
CA GLN A 71 -5.94 -14.45 0.34
C GLN A 71 -5.08 -15.00 -0.79
N GLU A 72 -4.96 -14.26 -1.89
CA GLU A 72 -4.19 -14.70 -3.05
C GLU A 72 -2.68 -14.53 -2.86
N PHE A 73 -2.27 -13.52 -2.11
CA PHE A 73 -0.86 -13.18 -1.93
C PHE A 73 -0.53 -13.02 -0.44
N PRO A 74 -0.35 -14.12 0.31
CA PRO A 74 -0.20 -14.05 1.77
C PRO A 74 1.00 -13.25 2.27
N HIS A 75 2.02 -13.07 1.44
CA HIS A 75 3.22 -12.31 1.80
C HIS A 75 3.06 -10.79 1.63
N LEU A 76 1.96 -10.38 1.01
CA LEU A 76 1.75 -8.99 0.62
C LEU A 76 1.32 -8.13 1.80
N LYS A 77 1.81 -6.90 1.85
CA LYS A 77 1.29 -5.85 2.74
C LYS A 77 0.43 -4.92 1.90
N VAL A 78 -0.73 -4.57 2.40
CA VAL A 78 -1.66 -3.69 1.68
C VAL A 78 -1.85 -2.42 2.50
N VAL A 79 -1.55 -1.28 1.90
CA VAL A 79 -1.72 0.03 2.51
C VAL A 79 -2.85 0.75 1.79
N VAL A 80 -3.91 1.07 2.51
CA VAL A 80 -5.02 1.85 1.98
C VAL A 80 -4.86 3.28 2.46
N VAL A 81 -4.73 4.20 1.51
CA VAL A 81 -4.56 5.63 1.81
C VAL A 81 -5.89 6.34 1.54
N SER A 82 -6.35 7.09 2.51
CA SER A 82 -7.59 7.87 2.46
C SER A 82 -7.27 9.33 2.73
N PRO A 83 -8.21 10.24 2.49
CA PRO A 83 -7.96 11.68 2.75
C PRO A 83 -7.54 12.00 4.18
N ASN A 84 -8.00 11.22 5.16
CA ASN A 84 -7.80 11.53 6.59
C ASN A 84 -6.98 10.50 7.34
N HIS A 85 -6.69 9.34 6.76
CA HIS A 85 -5.99 8.28 7.47
C HIS A 85 -5.42 7.25 6.50
N PHE A 86 -4.63 6.32 7.02
CA PHE A 86 -4.18 5.17 6.27
C PHE A 86 -4.34 3.91 7.12
N THR A 87 -4.43 2.76 6.44
CA THR A 87 -4.56 1.45 7.08
C THR A 87 -3.55 0.50 6.47
N ILE A 88 -2.85 -0.26 7.31
CA ILE A 88 -1.94 -1.31 6.84
C ILE A 88 -2.52 -2.65 7.24
N SER A 89 -2.61 -3.57 6.28
CA SER A 89 -3.17 -4.90 6.49
C SER A 89 -2.21 -5.97 5.98
N ASP A 90 -2.14 -7.10 6.71
CA ASP A 90 -1.48 -8.30 6.21
C ASP A 90 -2.20 -9.54 6.76
N VAL A 91 -1.81 -10.72 6.28
CA VAL A 91 -2.50 -11.98 6.62
C VAL A 91 -2.33 -12.35 8.09
N GLY A 92 -1.16 -12.12 8.64
CA GLY A 92 -0.85 -12.56 10.01
C GLY A 92 -1.17 -11.56 11.09
N ALA A 93 -1.62 -10.38 10.74
CA ALA A 93 -1.80 -9.29 11.69
C ALA A 93 -3.14 -8.62 11.50
N ARG A 94 -3.61 -7.97 12.56
CA ARG A 94 -4.79 -7.13 12.47
C ARG A 94 -4.47 -5.89 11.65
N SER A 95 -5.48 -5.41 10.93
CA SER A 95 -5.37 -4.14 10.24
C SER A 95 -5.07 -3.03 11.24
N ARG A 96 -4.07 -2.22 10.95
CA ARG A 96 -3.71 -1.07 11.76
C ARG A 96 -4.19 0.18 11.06
N GLN A 97 -4.96 0.98 11.76
CA GLN A 97 -5.47 2.24 11.23
C GLN A 97 -4.82 3.40 11.96
N SER A 98 -4.38 4.39 11.21
CA SER A 98 -3.83 5.61 11.77
C SER A 98 -4.62 6.81 11.25
N LEU A 99 -5.01 7.70 12.16
CA LEU A 99 -5.64 8.98 11.80
C LEU A 99 -4.61 10.05 11.46
N ASP A 100 -3.33 9.76 11.70
CA ASP A 100 -2.25 10.67 11.39
C ASP A 100 -1.71 10.37 10.00
N LEU A 101 -2.07 11.19 9.02
CA LEU A 101 -1.62 11.07 7.65
C LEU A 101 -0.29 11.78 7.40
N SER A 102 0.54 11.93 8.42
CA SER A 102 1.87 12.50 8.20
C SER A 102 2.72 11.52 7.39
N MET A 103 3.55 12.05 6.52
CA MET A 103 4.42 11.24 5.67
C MET A 103 5.39 10.41 6.50
N GLU A 104 5.89 10.97 7.58
CA GLU A 104 6.81 10.27 8.46
C GLU A 104 6.14 9.10 9.18
N SER A 105 4.89 9.28 9.61
CA SER A 105 4.11 8.22 10.24
C SER A 105 3.87 7.06 9.28
N ILE A 106 3.51 7.37 8.03
CA ILE A 106 3.32 6.35 7.00
C ILE A 106 4.63 5.60 6.75
N ARG A 107 5.74 6.32 6.59
CA ARG A 107 7.04 5.72 6.36
C ARG A 107 7.41 4.76 7.50
N ALA A 108 7.30 5.21 8.73
CA ALA A 108 7.65 4.41 9.90
C ALA A 108 6.79 3.14 9.96
N SER A 109 5.49 3.26 9.72
CA SER A 109 4.57 2.14 9.76
C SER A 109 4.85 1.12 8.67
N VAL A 110 5.12 1.57 7.46
CA VAL A 110 5.41 0.69 6.33
C VAL A 110 6.73 -0.04 6.56
N VAL A 111 7.78 0.66 6.95
CA VAL A 111 9.10 0.06 7.18
C VAL A 111 9.03 -0.94 8.32
N GLU A 112 8.37 -0.60 9.41
CA GLU A 112 8.20 -1.51 10.55
C GLU A 112 7.42 -2.77 10.15
N SER A 113 6.36 -2.61 9.37
CA SER A 113 5.55 -3.74 8.90
C SER A 113 6.36 -4.70 8.05
N LEU A 114 7.26 -4.20 7.21
CA LEU A 114 8.07 -5.03 6.32
C LEU A 114 9.27 -5.66 7.01
N ALA A 115 9.63 -5.18 8.19
CA ALA A 115 10.74 -5.73 8.96
C ALA A 115 10.37 -6.98 9.75
N GLN A 116 9.09 -7.33 9.80
CA GLN A 116 8.59 -8.47 10.56
C GLN A 116 8.58 -9.76 9.75
#